data_f68002e8e71a3a902c95d61fdcfb1b02
#
_entry.id   f68002e8e71a3a902c95d61fdcfb1b02
#
_cell.length_a   1.000
_cell.length_b   1.000
_cell.length_c   1.000
_cell.angle_alpha   90.00
_cell.angle_beta   90.00
_cell.angle_gamma   90.00
#
_symmetry.space_group_name_H-M   'P 1'
#
loop_
_entity.id
_entity.type
_entity.pdbx_description
1 polymer ?
#
loop_
_entity_poly.entity_id
_entity_poly.type
_entity_poly.pdbx_seq_one_letter_code
_entity_poly.pdbx_strand_id
1 'polypeptide(L)'
;MFDPATYTAGVPFGALARLRRDRPVAWVPEIPVLGWPEGPGFWLVLRHADVQSVLARPELFSSALGATQIRDPATPRALDYVRRMMLSMDPPEHSRLRRLLSRSFTPRAVSRLEHKIRGHAGAICDRVLSGPRGECDFAKDLAADLPLLSLADVLGMPEQDRWLLFDWSNRVIGYQDPDYAASAEFDPAAGTAMAAEALVERPAPGRDGRLPDPRTREGMPDLYAYAHLLAEHKRRHPGDDVMSILLAQRDEAGGQLSVAEFENMFWLFAVAGNETLRNGLPGACIALLEHPRAAAELRADPALMPTAIDEMLRWWTPVMTFRRTATTDCGLGGQAIRAGDKVVVSFASANRDEAVFAEPDRFDIRRHPNPHLVFGYGPHFCLGAHLARAQVNALFTEVLGRTSSLGYAAAPSYLRSNFQRGVKRLPITWTAR
;
A
#
# COMPACT_ATOMS: atom_id res chain seq x y z
N MET A 1 0.50 12.87 16.58
CA MET A 1 -0.09 12.15 15.42
C MET A 1 0.55 12.53 14.10
N PHE A 2 1.09 13.74 13.96
CA PHE A 2 1.75 14.16 12.73
C PHE A 2 3.20 13.64 12.61
N ASP A 3 3.98 13.65 13.71
CA ASP A 3 5.39 13.23 13.71
C ASP A 3 5.52 11.72 13.38
N PRO A 4 6.24 11.34 12.30
CA PRO A 4 6.50 9.95 11.95
C PRO A 4 7.23 9.16 13.03
N ALA A 5 8.05 9.82 13.87
CA ALA A 5 8.76 9.16 14.97
C ALA A 5 7.81 8.55 16.01
N THR A 6 6.58 9.07 16.13
CA THR A 6 5.54 8.50 17.00
C THR A 6 5.24 7.03 16.70
N TYR A 7 5.44 6.61 15.46
CA TYR A 7 5.05 5.27 14.98
C TYR A 7 6.19 4.23 15.03
N THR A 8 7.39 4.62 15.39
CA THR A 8 8.54 3.69 15.49
C THR A 8 8.39 2.66 16.62
N ALA A 9 7.58 2.98 17.64
CA ALA A 9 7.21 2.07 18.73
C ALA A 9 5.85 1.38 18.50
N GLY A 10 5.22 1.60 17.34
CA GLY A 10 3.89 1.11 16.99
C GLY A 10 2.83 2.22 16.96
N VAL A 11 1.62 1.86 16.50
CA VAL A 11 0.49 2.80 16.42
C VAL A 11 -0.04 3.11 17.83
N PRO A 12 -0.21 4.38 18.21
CA PRO A 12 -0.68 4.77 19.56
C PRO A 12 -2.21 4.59 19.69
N PHE A 13 -2.70 3.34 19.60
CA PHE A 13 -4.14 3.03 19.61
C PHE A 13 -4.89 3.59 20.81
N GLY A 14 -4.29 3.58 22.00
CA GLY A 14 -4.91 4.16 23.19
C GLY A 14 -5.15 5.67 23.09
N ALA A 15 -4.25 6.41 22.44
CA ALA A 15 -4.44 7.84 22.17
C ALA A 15 -5.50 8.07 21.07
N LEU A 16 -5.50 7.25 20.00
CA LEU A 16 -6.53 7.30 18.97
C LEU A 16 -7.92 6.98 19.54
N ALA A 17 -8.05 5.99 20.43
CA ALA A 17 -9.31 5.65 21.08
C ALA A 17 -9.86 6.80 21.96
N ARG A 18 -8.99 7.46 22.74
CA ARG A 18 -9.39 8.66 23.49
C ARG A 18 -9.86 9.78 22.57
N LEU A 19 -9.08 10.10 21.53
CA LEU A 19 -9.47 11.13 20.56
C LEU A 19 -10.78 10.79 19.85
N ARG A 20 -10.99 9.54 19.45
CA ARG A 20 -12.22 9.11 18.78
C ARG A 20 -13.47 9.32 19.65
N ARG A 21 -13.37 9.10 20.97
CA ARG A 21 -14.46 9.35 21.91
C ARG A 21 -14.67 10.84 22.17
N ASP A 22 -13.58 11.56 22.49
CA ASP A 22 -13.66 12.91 23.02
C ASP A 22 -13.70 13.99 21.92
N ARG A 23 -12.98 13.77 20.81
CA ARG A 23 -12.84 14.70 19.70
C ARG A 23 -12.75 13.92 18.37
N PRO A 24 -13.85 13.35 17.87
CA PRO A 24 -13.85 12.45 16.70
C PRO A 24 -13.34 13.11 15.40
N VAL A 25 -13.42 14.43 15.31
CA VAL A 25 -12.77 15.26 14.30
C VAL A 25 -11.91 16.28 15.07
N ALA A 26 -10.59 16.07 15.06
CA ALA A 26 -9.65 16.81 15.88
C ALA A 26 -8.69 17.61 15.03
N TRP A 27 -8.45 18.88 15.39
CA TRP A 27 -7.39 19.67 14.77
C TRP A 27 -6.02 19.20 15.24
N VAL A 28 -5.08 19.00 14.28
CA VAL A 28 -3.71 18.58 14.52
C VAL A 28 -2.75 19.56 13.84
N PRO A 29 -1.81 20.19 14.57
CA PRO A 29 -0.80 21.07 13.98
C PRO A 29 0.22 20.26 13.17
N GLU A 30 0.70 20.84 12.06
CA GLU A 30 1.84 20.32 11.30
C GLU A 30 3.12 20.98 11.79
N ILE A 31 3.72 20.42 12.84
CA ILE A 31 4.96 20.92 13.44
C ILE A 31 6.17 20.75 12.51
N PRO A 32 7.25 21.52 12.65
CA PRO A 32 8.50 21.28 11.94
C PRO A 32 9.05 19.89 12.27
N VAL A 33 9.34 19.07 11.25
CA VAL A 33 9.85 17.69 11.42
C VAL A 33 10.60 17.24 10.16
N LEU A 34 11.66 16.45 10.29
CA LEU A 34 12.46 15.91 9.17
C LEU A 34 13.01 16.99 8.22
N GLY A 35 13.29 18.19 8.74
CA GLY A 35 13.73 19.32 7.92
C GLY A 35 12.60 20.06 7.17
N TRP A 36 11.35 19.65 7.37
CA TRP A 36 10.19 20.35 6.84
C TRP A 36 9.75 21.49 7.76
N PRO A 37 9.34 22.64 7.22
CA PRO A 37 8.82 23.75 8.01
C PRO A 37 7.48 23.41 8.64
N GLU A 38 6.99 24.27 9.51
CA GLU A 38 5.63 24.26 9.99
C GLU A 38 4.62 24.35 8.81
N GLY A 39 3.51 23.61 8.93
CA GLY A 39 2.43 23.61 7.95
C GLY A 39 1.13 24.19 8.52
N PRO A 40 0.07 24.28 7.69
CA PRO A 40 -1.21 24.87 8.10
C PRO A 40 -1.98 24.05 9.14
N GLY A 41 -1.61 22.79 9.38
CA GLY A 41 -2.38 21.86 10.17
C GLY A 41 -3.46 21.11 9.36
N PHE A 42 -4.18 20.23 10.04
CA PHE A 42 -5.24 19.41 9.42
C PHE A 42 -6.28 18.92 10.42
N TRP A 43 -7.46 18.57 9.91
CA TRP A 43 -8.50 17.87 10.64
C TRP A 43 -8.29 16.36 10.56
N LEU A 44 -8.06 15.73 11.71
CA LEU A 44 -7.94 14.26 11.81
C LEU A 44 -9.32 13.65 12.10
N VAL A 45 -9.79 12.80 11.18
CA VAL A 45 -11.10 12.15 11.23
C VAL A 45 -10.94 10.71 11.73
N LEU A 46 -11.60 10.34 12.81
CA LEU A 46 -11.29 9.16 13.61
C LEU A 46 -12.40 8.10 13.65
N ARG A 47 -13.69 8.49 13.60
CA ARG A 47 -14.83 7.57 13.61
C ARG A 47 -15.03 6.92 12.24
N HIS A 48 -15.43 5.67 12.26
CA HIS A 48 -15.69 4.89 11.05
C HIS A 48 -16.71 5.56 10.11
N ALA A 49 -17.85 6.00 10.65
CA ALA A 49 -18.89 6.66 9.87
C ALA A 49 -18.44 7.99 9.26
N ASP A 50 -17.65 8.79 10.01
CA ASP A 50 -17.12 10.07 9.51
C ASP A 50 -16.08 9.82 8.41
N VAL A 51 -15.21 8.80 8.56
CA VAL A 51 -14.24 8.38 7.52
C VAL A 51 -14.96 7.95 6.25
N GLN A 52 -16.02 7.12 6.36
CA GLN A 52 -16.84 6.74 5.20
C GLN A 52 -17.47 7.97 4.54
N SER A 53 -18.01 8.88 5.35
CA SER A 53 -18.65 10.12 4.88
C SER A 53 -17.68 10.99 4.06
N VAL A 54 -16.43 11.14 4.52
CA VAL A 54 -15.38 11.89 3.80
C VAL A 54 -15.03 11.20 2.48
N LEU A 55 -14.84 9.88 2.50
CA LEU A 55 -14.40 9.13 1.33
C LEU A 55 -15.48 8.96 0.25
N ALA A 56 -16.76 9.00 0.64
CA ALA A 56 -17.90 8.84 -0.27
C ALA A 56 -18.27 10.13 -1.03
N ARG A 57 -17.78 11.30 -0.58
CA ARG A 57 -18.23 12.61 -1.08
C ARG A 57 -17.08 13.41 -1.70
N PRO A 58 -16.57 13.01 -2.89
CA PRO A 58 -15.49 13.72 -3.57
C PRO A 58 -15.85 15.18 -3.93
N GLU A 59 -17.12 15.49 -4.09
CA GLU A 59 -17.63 16.85 -4.32
C GLU A 59 -17.38 17.80 -3.14
N LEU A 60 -17.29 17.26 -1.91
CA LEU A 60 -16.97 18.03 -0.70
C LEU A 60 -15.52 17.83 -0.24
N PHE A 61 -14.95 16.65 -0.50
CA PHE A 61 -13.63 16.26 -0.02
C PHE A 61 -12.78 15.71 -1.17
N SER A 62 -12.15 16.65 -1.88
CA SER A 62 -11.40 16.39 -3.10
C SER A 62 -10.10 15.62 -2.85
N SER A 63 -9.80 14.70 -3.75
CA SER A 63 -8.48 14.08 -3.90
C SER A 63 -7.53 14.92 -4.77
N ALA A 64 -8.08 15.79 -5.63
CA ALA A 64 -7.32 16.53 -6.64
C ALA A 64 -6.78 17.89 -6.16
N LEU A 65 -7.36 18.47 -5.09
CA LEU A 65 -6.90 19.79 -4.59
C LEU A 65 -5.59 19.72 -3.80
N GLY A 66 -5.13 18.54 -3.39
CA GLY A 66 -3.87 18.35 -2.68
C GLY A 66 -3.31 16.93 -2.89
N ALA A 67 -2.19 16.61 -2.25
CA ALA A 67 -1.67 15.24 -2.23
C ALA A 67 -2.52 14.33 -1.32
N THR A 68 -2.43 13.00 -1.54
CA THR A 68 -3.09 12.01 -0.67
C THR A 68 -2.39 11.79 0.67
N GLN A 69 -1.13 12.19 0.78
CA GLN A 69 -0.38 12.26 2.03
C GLN A 69 -0.64 13.60 2.74
N ILE A 70 -0.33 13.68 4.03
CA ILE A 70 -0.60 14.87 4.86
C ILE A 70 0.06 16.13 4.26
N ARG A 71 1.33 16.02 3.84
CA ARG A 71 2.05 17.12 3.22
C ARG A 71 2.01 17.05 1.69
N ASP A 72 1.81 18.21 1.11
CA ASP A 72 2.00 18.40 -0.33
C ASP A 72 3.49 18.35 -0.68
N PRO A 73 3.85 18.02 -1.94
CA PRO A 73 5.19 18.27 -2.46
C PRO A 73 5.59 19.74 -2.32
N ALA A 74 6.90 20.00 -2.24
CA ALA A 74 7.44 21.32 -1.90
C ALA A 74 7.12 22.42 -2.91
N THR A 75 6.78 22.08 -4.16
CA THR A 75 6.51 23.06 -5.22
C THR A 75 5.14 22.85 -5.88
N PRO A 76 4.48 23.92 -6.36
CA PRO A 76 3.23 23.79 -7.14
C PRO A 76 3.36 22.85 -8.34
N ARG A 77 4.49 22.90 -9.07
CA ARG A 77 4.78 21.99 -10.19
C ARG A 77 4.78 20.52 -9.78
N ALA A 78 5.38 20.21 -8.67
CA ALA A 78 5.40 18.86 -8.13
C ALA A 78 4.02 18.40 -7.67
N LEU A 79 3.22 19.29 -7.10
CA LEU A 79 1.83 19.02 -6.76
C LEU A 79 0.96 18.77 -8.01
N ASP A 80 1.10 19.60 -9.06
CA ASP A 80 0.40 19.38 -10.33
C ASP A 80 0.77 18.04 -10.98
N TYR A 81 1.99 17.60 -10.75
CA TYR A 81 2.43 16.28 -11.18
C TYR A 81 1.74 15.14 -10.42
N VAL A 82 1.68 15.23 -9.09
CA VAL A 82 1.00 14.23 -8.24
C VAL A 82 -0.50 14.14 -8.60
N ARG A 83 -1.13 15.24 -8.97
CA ARG A 83 -2.54 15.30 -9.40
C ARG A 83 -2.84 14.52 -10.67
N ARG A 84 -1.82 14.17 -11.47
CA ARG A 84 -1.98 13.30 -12.66
C ARG A 84 -2.11 11.82 -12.32
N MET A 85 -1.87 11.43 -11.08
CA MET A 85 -2.10 10.07 -10.60
C MET A 85 -3.59 9.84 -10.37
N MET A 86 -4.15 8.71 -10.82
CA MET A 86 -5.57 8.39 -10.60
C MET A 86 -5.98 8.47 -9.12
N LEU A 87 -5.06 8.16 -8.20
CA LEU A 87 -5.27 8.27 -6.75
C LEU A 87 -5.55 9.72 -6.30
N SER A 88 -5.04 10.70 -7.04
CA SER A 88 -5.17 12.13 -6.78
C SER A 88 -6.10 12.83 -7.79
N MET A 89 -7.08 12.12 -8.33
CA MET A 89 -8.10 12.64 -9.22
C MET A 89 -9.48 12.56 -8.57
N ASP A 90 -10.39 13.43 -9.03
CA ASP A 90 -11.81 13.34 -8.69
C ASP A 90 -12.62 12.91 -9.93
N PRO A 91 -13.89 12.48 -9.78
CA PRO A 91 -14.79 12.33 -10.91
C PRO A 91 -14.95 13.68 -11.66
N PRO A 92 -15.08 13.70 -13.03
CA PRO A 92 -15.27 12.52 -13.91
C PRO A 92 -13.98 11.82 -14.37
N GLU A 93 -12.80 12.47 -14.31
CA GLU A 93 -11.52 11.96 -14.82
C GLU A 93 -11.13 10.65 -14.11
N HIS A 94 -11.21 10.63 -12.78
CA HIS A 94 -11.03 9.41 -11.99
C HIS A 94 -11.92 8.28 -12.50
N SER A 95 -13.21 8.56 -12.73
CA SER A 95 -14.18 7.54 -13.13
C SER A 95 -13.89 6.96 -14.51
N ARG A 96 -13.36 7.77 -15.44
CA ARG A 96 -12.93 7.32 -16.77
C ARG A 96 -11.80 6.30 -16.67
N LEU A 97 -10.72 6.67 -15.99
CA LEU A 97 -9.55 5.79 -15.81
C LEU A 97 -9.91 4.54 -15.01
N ARG A 98 -10.73 4.69 -13.97
CA ARG A 98 -11.19 3.58 -13.13
C ARG A 98 -11.96 2.54 -13.94
N ARG A 99 -12.83 2.96 -14.88
CA ARG A 99 -13.57 2.04 -15.75
C ARG A 99 -12.65 1.27 -16.70
N LEU A 100 -11.68 1.96 -17.33
CA LEU A 100 -10.68 1.31 -18.18
C LEU A 100 -9.91 0.23 -17.42
N LEU A 101 -9.40 0.56 -16.23
CA LEU A 101 -8.69 -0.37 -15.36
C LEU A 101 -9.55 -1.55 -14.93
N SER A 102 -10.77 -1.29 -14.47
CA SER A 102 -11.66 -2.37 -14.00
C SER A 102 -11.97 -3.38 -15.11
N ARG A 103 -12.09 -2.91 -16.35
CA ARG A 103 -12.27 -3.79 -17.52
C ARG A 103 -11.03 -4.63 -17.83
N SER A 104 -9.84 -4.17 -17.42
CA SER A 104 -8.59 -4.92 -17.64
C SER A 104 -8.42 -6.08 -16.66
N PHE A 105 -9.07 -6.03 -15.49
CA PHE A 105 -9.14 -7.13 -14.52
C PHE A 105 -10.28 -8.10 -14.84
N THR A 106 -10.19 -8.74 -16.00
CA THR A 106 -11.18 -9.75 -16.41
C THR A 106 -11.13 -10.98 -15.49
N PRO A 107 -12.23 -11.78 -15.36
CA PRO A 107 -12.22 -13.01 -14.57
C PRO A 107 -11.08 -13.97 -14.98
N ARG A 108 -10.79 -14.06 -16.28
CA ARG A 108 -9.69 -14.90 -16.79
C ARG A 108 -8.30 -14.37 -16.36
N ALA A 109 -8.08 -13.04 -16.43
CA ALA A 109 -6.83 -12.42 -15.99
C ALA A 109 -6.62 -12.60 -14.47
N VAL A 110 -7.68 -12.38 -13.68
CA VAL A 110 -7.64 -12.57 -12.22
C VAL A 110 -7.33 -14.02 -11.85
N SER A 111 -8.01 -14.99 -12.47
CA SER A 111 -7.76 -16.42 -12.22
C SER A 111 -6.31 -16.83 -12.52
N ARG A 112 -5.72 -16.30 -13.61
CA ARG A 112 -4.30 -16.54 -13.91
C ARG A 112 -3.37 -15.93 -12.87
N LEU A 113 -3.66 -14.71 -12.44
CA LEU A 113 -2.88 -14.05 -11.40
C LEU A 113 -2.95 -14.83 -10.08
N GLU A 114 -4.12 -15.32 -9.69
CA GLU A 114 -4.25 -16.16 -8.49
C GLU A 114 -3.44 -17.46 -8.58
N HIS A 115 -3.43 -18.10 -9.74
CA HIS A 115 -2.61 -19.30 -9.96
C HIS A 115 -1.11 -18.99 -9.80
N LYS A 116 -0.63 -17.91 -10.41
CA LYS A 116 0.76 -17.45 -10.26
C LYS A 116 1.09 -17.08 -8.82
N ILE A 117 0.22 -16.35 -8.13
CA ILE A 117 0.38 -15.96 -6.72
C ILE A 117 0.59 -17.21 -5.84
N ARG A 118 -0.22 -18.27 -6.04
CA ARG A 118 -0.02 -19.54 -5.31
C ARG A 118 1.33 -20.19 -5.62
N GLY A 119 1.73 -20.22 -6.90
CA GLY A 119 3.03 -20.73 -7.30
C GLY A 119 4.20 -19.97 -6.68
N HIS A 120 4.13 -18.63 -6.67
CA HIS A 120 5.14 -17.79 -6.03
C HIS A 120 5.21 -18.03 -4.52
N ALA A 121 4.07 -18.08 -3.83
CA ALA A 121 4.02 -18.33 -2.39
C ALA A 121 4.63 -19.71 -2.05
N GLY A 122 4.30 -20.76 -2.82
CA GLY A 122 4.89 -22.08 -2.68
C GLY A 122 6.41 -22.05 -2.83
N ALA A 123 6.93 -21.47 -3.92
CA ALA A 123 8.36 -21.40 -4.19
C ALA A 123 9.13 -20.59 -3.13
N ILE A 124 8.57 -19.49 -2.64
CA ILE A 124 9.16 -18.70 -1.55
C ILE A 124 9.25 -19.55 -0.27
N CYS A 125 8.17 -20.25 0.10
CA CYS A 125 8.16 -21.10 1.29
C CYS A 125 9.05 -22.32 1.13
N ASP A 126 9.18 -22.92 -0.06
CA ASP A 126 10.14 -24.01 -0.34
C ASP A 126 11.58 -23.59 -0.06
N ARG A 127 11.93 -22.35 -0.46
CA ARG A 127 13.27 -21.80 -0.26
C ARG A 127 13.57 -21.52 1.21
N VAL A 128 12.62 -20.92 1.94
CA VAL A 128 12.86 -20.35 3.29
C VAL A 128 12.54 -21.35 4.39
N LEU A 129 11.45 -22.12 4.26
CA LEU A 129 10.98 -23.06 5.30
C LEU A 129 11.46 -24.49 5.04
N SER A 130 12.68 -24.64 4.56
CA SER A 130 13.32 -25.93 4.33
C SER A 130 13.92 -26.49 5.63
N GLY A 131 13.76 -27.81 5.85
CA GLY A 131 14.27 -28.50 7.02
C GLY A 131 13.30 -28.55 8.21
N PRO A 132 13.71 -29.18 9.35
CA PRO A 132 12.80 -29.45 10.46
C PRO A 132 12.52 -28.24 11.35
N ARG A 133 13.40 -27.26 11.37
CA ARG A 133 13.30 -26.00 12.11
C ARG A 133 14.28 -24.97 11.55
N GLY A 134 14.03 -23.69 11.78
CA GLY A 134 14.91 -22.63 11.36
C GLY A 134 14.55 -21.26 11.93
N GLU A 135 15.29 -20.27 11.46
CA GLU A 135 15.10 -18.85 11.74
C GLU A 135 15.18 -18.09 10.42
N CYS A 136 14.36 -17.06 10.26
CA CYS A 136 14.39 -16.16 9.10
C CYS A 136 13.86 -14.78 9.48
N ASP A 137 14.11 -13.77 8.63
CA ASP A 137 13.42 -12.49 8.70
C ASP A 137 12.14 -12.58 7.85
N PHE A 138 10.98 -12.76 8.49
CA PHE A 138 9.70 -12.89 7.77
C PHE A 138 9.44 -11.72 6.82
N ALA A 139 9.80 -10.50 7.22
CA ALA A 139 9.57 -9.31 6.40
C ALA A 139 10.42 -9.33 5.13
N LYS A 140 11.68 -9.79 5.22
CA LYS A 140 12.62 -9.83 4.10
C LYS A 140 12.48 -11.13 3.28
N ASP A 141 12.46 -12.28 3.95
CA ASP A 141 12.66 -13.57 3.29
C ASP A 141 11.37 -14.21 2.77
N LEU A 142 10.22 -13.88 3.40
CA LEU A 142 8.90 -14.44 3.05
C LEU A 142 7.94 -13.39 2.46
N ALA A 143 7.87 -12.19 3.05
CA ALA A 143 6.84 -11.22 2.71
C ALA A 143 7.23 -10.26 1.59
N ALA A 144 8.52 -9.99 1.35
CA ALA A 144 8.95 -8.98 0.38
C ALA A 144 8.71 -9.41 -1.07
N ASP A 145 9.04 -10.67 -1.40
CA ASP A 145 9.04 -11.15 -2.78
C ASP A 145 7.63 -11.35 -3.36
N LEU A 146 6.66 -11.83 -2.55
CA LEU A 146 5.34 -12.20 -3.08
C LEU A 146 4.57 -11.03 -3.70
N PRO A 147 4.44 -9.84 -3.05
CA PRO A 147 3.80 -8.69 -3.67
C PRO A 147 4.53 -8.20 -4.92
N LEU A 148 5.86 -8.23 -4.90
CA LEU A 148 6.72 -7.81 -5.99
C LEU A 148 6.55 -8.70 -7.23
N LEU A 149 6.59 -10.02 -7.06
CA LEU A 149 6.38 -10.99 -8.13
C LEU A 149 4.97 -10.88 -8.71
N SER A 150 3.96 -10.77 -7.82
CA SER A 150 2.56 -10.62 -8.21
C SER A 150 2.31 -9.34 -9.00
N LEU A 151 2.93 -8.24 -8.59
CA LEU A 151 2.83 -6.96 -9.27
C LEU A 151 3.53 -6.99 -10.63
N ALA A 152 4.71 -7.61 -10.72
CA ALA A 152 5.41 -7.78 -12.00
C ALA A 152 4.56 -8.57 -13.00
N ASP A 153 3.82 -9.58 -12.54
CA ASP A 153 2.86 -10.33 -13.37
C ASP A 153 1.68 -9.45 -13.83
N VAL A 154 1.14 -8.58 -12.96
CA VAL A 154 0.10 -7.59 -13.33
C VAL A 154 0.61 -6.63 -14.41
N LEU A 155 1.83 -6.13 -14.24
CA LEU A 155 2.47 -5.20 -15.16
C LEU A 155 2.99 -5.87 -16.43
N GLY A 156 3.11 -7.21 -16.42
CA GLY A 156 3.75 -7.96 -17.50
C GLY A 156 5.21 -7.57 -17.69
N MET A 157 5.91 -7.35 -16.59
CA MET A 157 7.35 -7.06 -16.59
C MET A 157 8.16 -8.34 -16.79
N PRO A 158 9.29 -8.27 -17.52
CA PRO A 158 10.28 -9.36 -17.55
C PRO A 158 10.75 -9.74 -16.14
N GLU A 159 11.01 -11.01 -15.95
CA GLU A 159 11.44 -11.53 -14.65
C GLU A 159 12.74 -10.89 -14.15
N GLN A 160 13.65 -10.63 -15.09
CA GLN A 160 14.94 -10.03 -14.83
C GLN A 160 14.85 -8.59 -14.32
N ASP A 161 13.74 -7.88 -14.57
CA ASP A 161 13.58 -6.46 -14.23
C ASP A 161 12.77 -6.24 -12.93
N ARG A 162 12.28 -7.30 -12.30
CA ARG A 162 11.38 -7.22 -11.12
C ARG A 162 11.98 -6.46 -9.94
N TRP A 163 13.29 -6.52 -9.75
CA TRP A 163 13.99 -5.81 -8.69
C TRP A 163 13.86 -4.28 -8.78
N LEU A 164 13.59 -3.72 -9.98
CA LEU A 164 13.31 -2.30 -10.17
C LEU A 164 12.09 -1.85 -9.36
N LEU A 165 11.05 -2.68 -9.28
CA LEU A 165 9.86 -2.38 -8.47
C LEU A 165 10.21 -2.23 -6.99
N PHE A 166 11.16 -3.02 -6.50
CA PHE A 166 11.63 -2.95 -5.12
C PHE A 166 12.36 -1.64 -4.84
N ASP A 167 13.29 -1.26 -5.72
CA ASP A 167 14.04 0.00 -5.61
C ASP A 167 13.10 1.22 -5.68
N TRP A 168 12.21 1.26 -6.66
CA TRP A 168 11.27 2.36 -6.82
C TRP A 168 10.33 2.49 -5.61
N SER A 169 9.78 1.38 -5.13
CA SER A 169 8.91 1.38 -3.95
C SER A 169 9.63 1.88 -2.71
N ASN A 170 10.86 1.39 -2.46
CA ASN A 170 11.65 1.81 -1.31
C ASN A 170 11.92 3.31 -1.32
N ARG A 171 12.26 3.86 -2.49
CA ARG A 171 12.48 5.30 -2.64
C ARG A 171 11.23 6.11 -2.32
N VAL A 172 10.06 5.71 -2.84
CA VAL A 172 8.80 6.45 -2.65
C VAL A 172 8.27 6.35 -1.22
N ILE A 173 8.30 5.17 -0.62
CA ILE A 173 7.71 4.96 0.71
C ILE A 173 8.69 5.33 1.83
N GLY A 174 9.98 5.09 1.58
CA GLY A 174 11.06 5.38 2.53
C GLY A 174 11.43 6.85 2.66
N TYR A 175 10.73 7.79 2.01
CA TYR A 175 11.11 9.21 2.07
C TYR A 175 11.11 9.81 3.49
N GLN A 176 10.42 9.18 4.45
CA GLN A 176 10.43 9.51 5.88
C GLN A 176 11.43 8.66 6.69
N ASP A 177 12.00 7.60 6.10
CA ASP A 177 12.95 6.68 6.72
C ASP A 177 14.09 6.39 5.73
N PRO A 178 15.19 7.17 5.76
CA PRO A 178 16.30 7.05 4.79
C PRO A 178 16.94 5.66 4.73
N ASP A 179 17.02 4.95 5.86
CA ASP A 179 17.60 3.60 5.92
C ASP A 179 16.74 2.61 5.08
N TYR A 180 15.42 2.81 5.10
CA TYR A 180 14.51 2.01 4.28
C TYR A 180 14.60 2.40 2.81
N ALA A 181 14.67 3.67 2.49
CA ALA A 181 14.79 4.17 1.11
C ALA A 181 16.03 3.63 0.39
N ALA A 182 17.13 3.43 1.13
CA ALA A 182 18.40 2.93 0.59
C ALA A 182 18.57 1.40 0.69
N SER A 183 17.56 0.66 1.14
CA SER A 183 17.70 -0.77 1.47
C SER A 183 17.61 -1.74 0.27
N ALA A 184 17.41 -1.23 -0.96
CA ALA A 184 17.37 -2.07 -2.15
C ALA A 184 18.79 -2.39 -2.64
N GLU A 185 19.13 -3.68 -2.63
CA GLU A 185 20.35 -4.21 -3.22
C GLU A 185 19.99 -4.92 -4.54
N PHE A 186 20.70 -4.63 -5.62
CA PHE A 186 20.48 -5.24 -6.93
C PHE A 186 21.73 -5.20 -7.81
N ASP A 187 21.80 -6.11 -8.77
CA ASP A 187 22.79 -6.11 -9.83
C ASP A 187 22.17 -5.53 -11.13
N PRO A 188 22.56 -4.31 -11.55
CA PRO A 188 22.03 -3.72 -12.78
C PRO A 188 22.31 -4.55 -14.03
N ALA A 189 23.39 -5.36 -14.04
CA ALA A 189 23.75 -6.19 -15.17
C ALA A 189 22.82 -7.41 -15.37
N ALA A 190 22.03 -7.76 -14.35
CA ALA A 190 21.08 -8.87 -14.44
C ALA A 190 19.78 -8.49 -15.17
N GLY A 191 19.52 -7.20 -15.42
CA GLY A 191 18.30 -6.70 -16.07
C GLY A 191 18.30 -6.84 -17.59
N THR A 192 17.14 -6.58 -18.18
CA THR A 192 17.01 -6.49 -19.66
C THR A 192 17.63 -5.21 -20.21
N ALA A 193 17.69 -5.12 -21.55
CA ALA A 193 18.11 -3.88 -22.23
C ALA A 193 17.20 -2.68 -21.85
N MET A 194 15.89 -2.89 -21.63
CA MET A 194 14.98 -1.84 -21.16
C MET A 194 15.36 -1.34 -19.76
N ALA A 195 15.71 -2.26 -18.85
CA ALA A 195 16.18 -1.89 -17.51
C ALA A 195 17.49 -1.11 -17.58
N ALA A 196 18.44 -1.57 -18.38
CA ALA A 196 19.73 -0.89 -18.56
C ALA A 196 19.56 0.53 -19.14
N GLU A 197 18.70 0.70 -20.15
CA GLU A 197 18.39 2.01 -20.75
C GLU A 197 17.70 2.94 -19.73
N ALA A 198 16.70 2.44 -19.00
CA ALA A 198 15.99 3.24 -17.99
C ALA A 198 16.91 3.70 -16.85
N LEU A 199 17.85 2.87 -16.43
CA LEU A 199 18.79 3.19 -15.34
C LEU A 199 19.79 4.30 -15.67
N VAL A 200 19.98 4.63 -16.95
CA VAL A 200 20.78 5.82 -17.33
C VAL A 200 20.17 7.09 -16.75
N GLU A 201 18.84 7.13 -16.63
CA GLU A 201 18.09 8.24 -16.07
C GLU A 201 18.02 8.20 -14.52
N ARG A 202 18.58 7.20 -13.84
CA ARG A 202 18.50 7.09 -12.38
C ARG A 202 19.08 8.34 -11.72
N PRO A 203 18.33 9.00 -10.80
CA PRO A 203 18.79 10.23 -10.18
C PRO A 203 19.97 9.96 -9.25
N ALA A 204 20.99 10.83 -9.36
CA ALA A 204 22.11 10.84 -8.42
C ALA A 204 21.74 11.64 -7.17
N PRO A 205 22.34 11.32 -6.00
CA PRO A 205 22.21 12.14 -4.80
C PRO A 205 22.72 13.57 -5.07
N GLY A 206 22.01 14.55 -4.53
CA GLY A 206 22.44 15.95 -4.54
C GLY A 206 23.71 16.17 -3.72
N ARG A 207 24.17 17.42 -3.65
CA ARG A 207 25.37 17.82 -2.86
C ARG A 207 25.20 17.57 -1.35
N ASP A 208 23.98 17.48 -0.88
CA ASP A 208 23.58 17.14 0.49
C ASP A 208 23.48 15.63 0.76
N GLY A 209 23.82 14.79 -0.23
CA GLY A 209 23.73 13.33 -0.18
C GLY A 209 22.30 12.78 -0.29
N ARG A 210 21.30 13.62 -0.52
CA ARG A 210 19.89 13.20 -0.62
C ARG A 210 19.48 13.00 -2.07
N LEU A 211 18.67 11.98 -2.29
CA LEU A 211 17.98 11.81 -3.57
C LEU A 211 16.89 12.87 -3.73
N PRO A 212 16.56 13.29 -4.97
CA PRO A 212 15.40 14.14 -5.24
C PRO A 212 14.12 13.53 -4.66
N ASP A 213 13.11 14.40 -4.37
CA ASP A 213 11.83 13.95 -3.82
C ASP A 213 11.18 12.91 -4.77
N PRO A 214 11.03 11.65 -4.36
CA PRO A 214 10.51 10.58 -5.22
C PRO A 214 9.01 10.74 -5.56
N ARG A 215 8.34 11.73 -4.95
CA ARG A 215 6.97 12.11 -5.30
C ARG A 215 6.90 13.08 -6.47
N THR A 216 8.02 13.30 -7.16
CA THR A 216 8.13 14.17 -8.35
C THR A 216 8.62 13.35 -9.55
N ARG A 217 8.39 13.87 -10.77
CA ARG A 217 8.92 13.21 -11.98
C ARG A 217 10.46 13.20 -11.97
N GLU A 218 11.05 14.29 -11.51
CA GLU A 218 12.49 14.47 -11.41
C GLU A 218 13.13 13.52 -10.36
N GLY A 219 12.34 13.05 -9.40
CA GLY A 219 12.80 12.08 -8.39
C GLY A 219 12.73 10.63 -8.85
N MET A 220 11.98 10.34 -9.93
CA MET A 220 11.76 8.98 -10.44
C MET A 220 11.91 8.88 -11.97
N PRO A 221 12.88 9.54 -12.60
CA PRO A 221 12.97 9.59 -14.08
C PRO A 221 13.20 8.21 -14.69
N ASP A 222 13.96 7.36 -14.03
CA ASP A 222 14.23 5.96 -14.40
C ASP A 222 12.95 5.10 -14.43
N LEU A 223 12.03 5.29 -13.50
CA LEU A 223 10.73 4.60 -13.51
C LEU A 223 9.91 5.01 -14.74
N TYR A 224 9.88 6.31 -15.07
CA TYR A 224 9.15 6.80 -16.22
C TYR A 224 9.77 6.36 -17.55
N ALA A 225 11.09 6.35 -17.64
CA ALA A 225 11.82 5.83 -18.80
C ALA A 225 11.46 4.34 -19.01
N TYR A 226 11.49 3.55 -17.95
CA TYR A 226 11.11 2.14 -18.04
C TYR A 226 9.66 1.94 -18.45
N ALA A 227 8.73 2.70 -17.84
CA ALA A 227 7.30 2.64 -18.17
C ALA A 227 7.05 2.96 -19.64
N HIS A 228 7.75 3.96 -20.18
CA HIS A 228 7.68 4.33 -21.58
C HIS A 228 8.12 3.18 -22.50
N LEU A 229 9.32 2.64 -22.26
CA LEU A 229 9.88 1.53 -23.02
C LEU A 229 8.98 0.28 -22.96
N LEU A 230 8.44 -0.02 -21.79
CA LEU A 230 7.53 -1.13 -21.61
C LEU A 230 6.22 -0.93 -22.38
N ALA A 231 5.66 0.30 -22.38
CA ALA A 231 4.45 0.61 -23.15
C ALA A 231 4.68 0.43 -24.65
N GLU A 232 5.81 0.90 -25.18
CA GLU A 232 6.17 0.71 -26.59
C GLU A 232 6.40 -0.77 -26.94
N HIS A 233 7.06 -1.50 -26.06
CA HIS A 233 7.25 -2.94 -26.23
C HIS A 233 5.90 -3.66 -26.30
N LYS A 234 4.98 -3.38 -25.37
CA LYS A 234 3.65 -4.01 -25.30
C LYS A 234 2.75 -3.64 -26.49
N ARG A 235 2.87 -2.44 -27.05
CA ARG A 235 2.14 -2.06 -28.27
C ARG A 235 2.59 -2.87 -29.48
N ARG A 236 3.89 -3.17 -29.57
CA ARG A 236 4.47 -4.00 -30.65
C ARG A 236 4.25 -5.50 -30.42
N HIS A 237 4.23 -5.93 -29.16
CA HIS A 237 4.12 -7.32 -28.73
C HIS A 237 3.08 -7.42 -27.60
N PRO A 238 1.77 -7.30 -27.91
CA PRO A 238 0.72 -7.34 -26.90
C PRO A 238 0.68 -8.73 -26.24
N GLY A 239 0.73 -8.73 -24.92
CA GLY A 239 0.54 -9.91 -24.08
C GLY A 239 -0.89 -10.03 -23.58
N ASP A 240 -1.08 -10.94 -22.63
CA ASP A 240 -2.35 -11.17 -21.95
C ASP A 240 -2.33 -10.69 -20.47
N ASP A 241 -1.30 -9.90 -20.11
CA ASP A 241 -1.19 -9.20 -18.83
C ASP A 241 -2.14 -7.99 -18.75
N VAL A 242 -2.36 -7.51 -17.52
CA VAL A 242 -3.32 -6.42 -17.27
C VAL A 242 -2.95 -5.14 -18.00
N MET A 243 -1.65 -4.81 -18.10
CA MET A 243 -1.20 -3.58 -18.76
C MET A 243 -1.31 -3.66 -20.28
N SER A 244 -1.07 -4.83 -20.89
CA SER A 244 -1.33 -5.07 -22.32
C SER A 244 -2.81 -4.92 -22.64
N ILE A 245 -3.67 -5.50 -21.81
CA ILE A 245 -5.13 -5.37 -21.96
C ILE A 245 -5.55 -3.89 -21.79
N LEU A 246 -4.99 -3.19 -20.80
CA LEU A 246 -5.28 -1.78 -20.54
C LEU A 246 -4.91 -0.88 -21.73
N LEU A 247 -3.73 -1.10 -22.34
CA LEU A 247 -3.30 -0.34 -23.53
C LEU A 247 -4.22 -0.55 -24.74
N ALA A 248 -4.87 -1.70 -24.84
CA ALA A 248 -5.82 -2.01 -25.90
C ALA A 248 -7.24 -1.48 -25.65
N GLN A 249 -7.58 -1.07 -24.41
CA GLN A 249 -8.90 -0.56 -24.06
C GLN A 249 -9.20 0.79 -24.73
N ARG A 250 -10.49 0.99 -24.99
CA ARG A 250 -11.04 2.29 -25.43
C ARG A 250 -12.07 2.77 -24.42
N ASP A 251 -12.06 4.07 -24.16
CA ASP A 251 -13.11 4.72 -23.38
C ASP A 251 -14.41 4.89 -24.19
N GLU A 252 -15.42 5.49 -23.59
CA GLU A 252 -16.75 5.69 -24.21
C GLU A 252 -16.70 6.63 -25.42
N ALA A 253 -15.69 7.51 -25.48
CA ALA A 253 -15.45 8.40 -26.62
C ALA A 253 -14.55 7.76 -27.70
N GLY A 254 -14.14 6.49 -27.53
CA GLY A 254 -13.24 5.77 -28.42
C GLY A 254 -11.75 6.08 -28.21
N GLY A 255 -11.42 6.92 -27.23
CA GLY A 255 -10.03 7.27 -26.88
C GLY A 255 -9.31 6.12 -26.19
N GLN A 256 -8.01 5.99 -26.42
CA GLN A 256 -7.12 5.08 -25.70
C GLN A 256 -6.32 5.83 -24.64
N LEU A 257 -5.70 5.09 -23.72
CA LEU A 257 -4.74 5.67 -22.79
C LEU A 257 -3.61 6.37 -23.56
N SER A 258 -3.35 7.62 -23.22
CA SER A 258 -2.13 8.30 -23.66
C SER A 258 -0.89 7.65 -23.01
N VAL A 259 0.29 7.91 -23.58
CA VAL A 259 1.56 7.45 -22.99
C VAL A 259 1.72 8.01 -21.58
N ALA A 260 1.43 9.29 -21.37
CA ALA A 260 1.55 9.93 -20.06
C ALA A 260 0.59 9.33 -19.02
N GLU A 261 -0.64 8.99 -19.40
CA GLU A 261 -1.58 8.30 -18.50
C GLU A 261 -1.08 6.89 -18.16
N PHE A 262 -0.51 6.17 -19.13
CA PHE A 262 0.09 4.86 -18.89
C PHE A 262 1.28 4.95 -17.93
N GLU A 263 2.20 5.87 -18.15
CA GLU A 263 3.37 6.12 -17.29
C GLU A 263 2.94 6.42 -15.84
N ASN A 264 1.96 7.31 -15.66
CA ASN A 264 1.42 7.64 -14.35
C ASN A 264 0.72 6.44 -13.69
N MET A 265 0.04 5.63 -14.49
CA MET A 265 -0.61 4.42 -14.01
C MET A 265 0.41 3.36 -13.60
N PHE A 266 1.47 3.21 -14.37
CA PHE A 266 2.61 2.33 -14.04
C PHE A 266 3.23 2.73 -12.70
N TRP A 267 3.51 4.04 -12.52
CA TRP A 267 4.01 4.57 -11.24
C TRP A 267 3.07 4.24 -10.08
N LEU A 268 1.78 4.47 -10.26
CA LEU A 268 0.77 4.19 -9.23
C LEU A 268 0.77 2.70 -8.84
N PHE A 269 0.81 1.79 -9.82
CA PHE A 269 0.87 0.36 -9.55
C PHE A 269 2.17 -0.06 -8.88
N ALA A 270 3.32 0.44 -9.37
CA ALA A 270 4.64 0.11 -8.83
C ALA A 270 4.74 0.40 -7.32
N VAL A 271 4.09 1.48 -6.87
CA VAL A 271 4.10 1.87 -5.46
C VAL A 271 2.95 1.24 -4.67
N ALA A 272 1.71 1.39 -5.14
CA ALA A 272 0.53 0.97 -4.37
C ALA A 272 0.39 -0.57 -4.28
N GLY A 273 0.80 -1.29 -5.31
CA GLY A 273 0.64 -2.75 -5.40
C GLY A 273 1.68 -3.56 -4.65
N ASN A 274 2.82 -2.97 -4.30
CA ASN A 274 3.91 -3.66 -3.62
C ASN A 274 3.92 -3.35 -2.11
N GLU A 275 4.14 -2.10 -1.73
CA GLU A 275 4.44 -1.72 -0.35
C GLU A 275 3.32 -1.98 0.65
N THR A 276 2.07 -1.86 0.22
CA THR A 276 0.94 -2.07 1.13
C THR A 276 0.89 -3.50 1.66
N LEU A 277 1.14 -4.49 0.81
CA LEU A 277 1.18 -5.89 1.20
C LEU A 277 2.52 -6.31 1.79
N ARG A 278 3.61 -5.75 1.30
CA ARG A 278 4.93 -5.95 1.91
C ARG A 278 4.91 -5.57 3.41
N ASN A 279 4.09 -4.60 3.79
CA ASN A 279 3.86 -4.21 5.17
C ASN A 279 2.67 -4.96 5.82
N GLY A 280 1.68 -5.37 5.02
CA GLY A 280 0.51 -6.09 5.49
C GLY A 280 0.80 -7.54 5.89
N LEU A 281 1.62 -8.25 5.12
CA LEU A 281 1.97 -9.65 5.38
C LEU A 281 2.75 -9.84 6.69
N PRO A 282 3.82 -9.06 6.97
CA PRO A 282 4.47 -9.14 8.29
C PRO A 282 3.54 -8.76 9.43
N GLY A 283 2.65 -7.79 9.22
CA GLY A 283 1.64 -7.41 10.20
C GLY A 283 0.64 -8.52 10.51
N ALA A 284 0.22 -9.27 9.51
CA ALA A 284 -0.61 -10.46 9.67
C ALA A 284 0.15 -11.57 10.44
N CYS A 285 1.45 -11.74 10.15
CA CYS A 285 2.31 -12.67 10.90
C CYS A 285 2.42 -12.27 12.38
N ILE A 286 2.66 -10.98 12.67
CA ILE A 286 2.68 -10.44 14.04
C ILE A 286 1.36 -10.76 14.76
N ALA A 287 0.21 -10.54 14.09
CA ALA A 287 -1.09 -10.85 14.68
C ALA A 287 -1.21 -12.34 15.07
N LEU A 288 -0.71 -13.27 14.26
CA LEU A 288 -0.70 -14.70 14.57
C LEU A 288 0.31 -15.07 15.65
N LEU A 289 1.47 -14.42 15.70
CA LEU A 289 2.48 -14.62 16.74
C LEU A 289 1.96 -14.16 18.12
N GLU A 290 1.25 -13.03 18.16
CA GLU A 290 0.62 -12.51 19.38
C GLU A 290 -0.62 -13.30 19.81
N HIS A 291 -1.25 -14.05 18.88
CA HIS A 291 -2.45 -14.85 19.11
C HIS A 291 -2.27 -16.31 18.68
N PRO A 292 -1.41 -17.08 19.36
CA PRO A 292 -1.03 -18.45 18.93
C PRO A 292 -2.22 -19.42 18.88
N ARG A 293 -3.28 -19.18 19.66
CA ARG A 293 -4.53 -19.97 19.58
C ARG A 293 -5.22 -19.79 18.23
N ALA A 294 -5.29 -18.57 17.70
CA ALA A 294 -5.85 -18.29 16.39
C ALA A 294 -5.03 -18.98 15.27
N ALA A 295 -3.70 -18.95 15.36
CA ALA A 295 -2.85 -19.69 14.44
C ALA A 295 -3.07 -21.20 14.50
N ALA A 296 -3.29 -21.77 15.68
CA ALA A 296 -3.59 -23.20 15.86
C ALA A 296 -4.98 -23.55 15.28
N GLU A 297 -6.00 -22.70 15.48
CA GLU A 297 -7.33 -22.89 14.90
C GLU A 297 -7.28 -22.86 13.36
N LEU A 298 -6.54 -21.92 12.76
CA LEU A 298 -6.38 -21.84 11.31
C LEU A 298 -5.66 -23.06 10.72
N ARG A 299 -4.71 -23.65 11.46
CA ARG A 299 -4.07 -24.92 11.05
C ARG A 299 -5.04 -26.10 11.12
N ALA A 300 -5.93 -26.10 12.09
CA ALA A 300 -6.92 -27.16 12.28
C ALA A 300 -8.10 -27.03 11.30
N ASP A 301 -8.53 -25.81 11.01
CA ASP A 301 -9.65 -25.50 10.14
C ASP A 301 -9.29 -24.40 9.12
N PRO A 302 -8.72 -24.75 7.97
CA PRO A 302 -8.38 -23.82 6.91
C PRO A 302 -9.60 -23.10 6.30
N ALA A 303 -10.84 -23.57 6.52
CA ALA A 303 -12.05 -22.91 6.04
C ALA A 303 -12.30 -21.55 6.72
N LEU A 304 -11.64 -21.28 7.84
CA LEU A 304 -11.65 -19.98 8.51
C LEU A 304 -10.77 -18.92 7.83
N MET A 305 -9.92 -19.30 6.87
CA MET A 305 -8.98 -18.37 6.24
C MET A 305 -9.64 -17.12 5.63
N PRO A 306 -10.79 -17.18 4.95
CA PRO A 306 -11.42 -15.98 4.39
C PRO A 306 -11.78 -14.92 5.44
N THR A 307 -12.35 -15.30 6.59
CA THR A 307 -12.66 -14.37 7.68
C THR A 307 -11.41 -13.91 8.42
N ALA A 308 -10.45 -14.81 8.59
CA ALA A 308 -9.16 -14.50 9.22
C ALA A 308 -8.34 -13.49 8.43
N ILE A 309 -8.36 -13.54 7.10
CA ILE A 309 -7.67 -12.56 6.24
C ILE A 309 -8.21 -11.15 6.48
N ASP A 310 -9.52 -10.98 6.47
CA ASP A 310 -10.11 -9.66 6.72
C ASP A 310 -9.82 -9.17 8.15
N GLU A 311 -9.76 -10.07 9.14
CA GLU A 311 -9.38 -9.70 10.50
C GLU A 311 -7.88 -9.35 10.62
N MET A 312 -6.98 -10.10 9.98
CA MET A 312 -5.55 -9.76 9.92
C MET A 312 -5.33 -8.38 9.31
N LEU A 313 -6.02 -8.09 8.22
CA LEU A 313 -5.95 -6.80 7.53
C LEU A 313 -6.53 -5.67 8.40
N ARG A 314 -7.69 -5.88 9.03
CA ARG A 314 -8.30 -4.92 9.98
C ARG A 314 -7.35 -4.63 11.14
N TRP A 315 -6.80 -5.69 11.75
CA TRP A 315 -5.91 -5.61 12.91
C TRP A 315 -4.64 -4.82 12.64
N TRP A 316 -4.05 -5.06 11.48
CA TRP A 316 -2.81 -4.38 11.10
C TRP A 316 -3.05 -3.01 10.49
N THR A 317 -3.94 -2.89 9.53
CA THR A 317 -4.21 -1.65 8.78
C THR A 317 -2.93 -1.06 8.17
N PRO A 318 -2.40 -1.62 7.06
CA PRO A 318 -1.11 -1.22 6.50
C PRO A 318 -1.02 0.25 6.11
N VAL A 319 -2.08 0.81 5.52
CA VAL A 319 -2.21 2.25 5.27
C VAL A 319 -3.00 2.86 6.41
N MET A 320 -2.36 3.72 7.20
CA MET A 320 -2.97 4.30 8.39
C MET A 320 -3.84 5.51 8.13
N THR A 321 -3.47 6.31 7.13
CA THR A 321 -4.12 7.60 6.85
C THR A 321 -4.18 7.90 5.37
N PHE A 322 -5.23 8.61 4.93
CA PHE A 322 -5.28 9.33 3.67
C PHE A 322 -5.81 10.74 3.89
N ARG A 323 -5.34 11.68 3.07
CA ARG A 323 -5.82 13.06 3.06
C ARG A 323 -6.82 13.29 1.94
N ARG A 324 -7.76 14.20 2.23
CA ARG A 324 -8.60 14.93 1.28
C ARG A 324 -8.45 16.43 1.53
N THR A 325 -8.96 17.24 0.64
CA THR A 325 -9.02 18.71 0.82
C THR A 325 -10.47 19.16 0.67
N ALA A 326 -10.96 19.94 1.61
CA ALA A 326 -12.34 20.46 1.55
C ALA A 326 -12.49 21.41 0.34
N THR A 327 -13.53 21.23 -0.45
CA THR A 327 -13.82 22.06 -1.64
C THR A 327 -14.58 23.32 -1.28
N THR A 328 -15.37 23.27 -0.21
CA THR A 328 -16.22 24.35 0.28
C THR A 328 -16.33 24.24 1.81
N ASP A 329 -16.81 25.30 2.43
CA ASP A 329 -17.14 25.29 3.86
C ASP A 329 -18.22 24.24 4.15
N CYS A 330 -17.99 23.37 5.13
CA CYS A 330 -18.92 22.31 5.48
C CYS A 330 -18.78 21.89 6.95
N GLY A 331 -19.77 21.13 7.45
CA GLY A 331 -19.74 20.54 8.77
C GLY A 331 -19.29 19.07 8.72
N LEU A 332 -18.43 18.66 9.66
CA LEU A 332 -18.03 17.27 9.84
C LEU A 332 -17.82 16.96 11.33
N GLY A 333 -18.54 15.98 11.86
CA GLY A 333 -18.40 15.57 13.27
C GLY A 333 -18.56 16.70 14.29
N GLY A 334 -19.43 17.67 14.00
CA GLY A 334 -19.67 18.85 14.84
C GLY A 334 -18.63 19.98 14.68
N GLN A 335 -17.65 19.85 13.78
CA GLN A 335 -16.65 20.87 13.48
C GLN A 335 -16.98 21.60 12.19
N ALA A 336 -16.66 22.91 12.14
CA ALA A 336 -16.72 23.72 10.91
C ALA A 336 -15.41 23.55 10.15
N ILE A 337 -15.47 22.92 8.99
CA ILE A 337 -14.35 22.71 8.05
C ILE A 337 -14.41 23.81 7.00
N ARG A 338 -13.33 24.50 6.74
CA ARG A 338 -13.27 25.57 5.72
C ARG A 338 -12.80 25.04 4.38
N ALA A 339 -13.19 25.68 3.32
CA ALA A 339 -12.64 25.44 1.98
C ALA A 339 -11.10 25.52 2.01
N GLY A 340 -10.41 24.53 1.43
CA GLY A 340 -8.96 24.42 1.43
C GLY A 340 -8.37 23.67 2.66
N ASP A 341 -9.15 23.42 3.70
CA ASP A 341 -8.66 22.66 4.86
C ASP A 341 -8.28 21.24 4.47
N LYS A 342 -7.18 20.76 5.04
CA LYS A 342 -6.77 19.37 4.96
C LYS A 342 -7.62 18.52 5.89
N VAL A 343 -8.22 17.47 5.35
CA VAL A 343 -9.04 16.48 6.07
C VAL A 343 -8.37 15.12 5.96
N VAL A 344 -7.80 14.63 7.04
CA VAL A 344 -7.03 13.38 7.09
C VAL A 344 -7.86 12.31 7.75
N VAL A 345 -8.24 11.29 7.00
CA VAL A 345 -8.96 10.13 7.53
C VAL A 345 -7.98 9.14 8.16
N SER A 346 -8.32 8.61 9.35
CA SER A 346 -7.52 7.60 10.04
C SER A 346 -8.17 6.23 9.92
N PHE A 347 -7.68 5.40 9.00
CA PHE A 347 -8.11 4.00 8.89
C PHE A 347 -7.72 3.20 10.13
N ALA A 348 -6.54 3.47 10.71
CA ALA A 348 -6.10 2.81 11.93
C ALA A 348 -7.04 3.04 13.13
N SER A 349 -7.64 4.23 13.22
CA SER A 349 -8.67 4.51 14.23
C SER A 349 -10.02 3.91 13.85
N ALA A 350 -10.48 4.13 12.62
CA ALA A 350 -11.78 3.68 12.14
C ALA A 350 -11.95 2.15 12.22
N ASN A 351 -10.87 1.40 11.94
CA ASN A 351 -10.87 -0.07 12.03
C ASN A 351 -10.89 -0.61 13.48
N ARG A 352 -10.86 0.28 14.46
CA ARG A 352 -11.01 -0.02 15.90
C ARG A 352 -12.13 0.78 16.54
N ASP A 353 -13.10 1.24 15.75
CA ASP A 353 -14.25 1.99 16.25
C ASP A 353 -15.22 1.05 16.96
N GLU A 354 -15.41 1.27 18.27
CA GLU A 354 -16.31 0.53 19.14
C GLU A 354 -17.78 0.65 18.76
N ALA A 355 -18.14 1.67 17.98
CA ALA A 355 -19.49 1.83 17.44
C ALA A 355 -19.79 0.84 16.29
N VAL A 356 -18.75 0.24 15.68
CA VAL A 356 -18.88 -0.66 14.53
C VAL A 356 -18.39 -2.07 14.85
N PHE A 357 -17.30 -2.17 15.61
CA PHE A 357 -16.67 -3.45 15.94
C PHE A 357 -16.87 -3.78 17.41
N ALA A 358 -17.62 -4.83 17.70
CA ALA A 358 -17.68 -5.37 19.05
C ALA A 358 -16.28 -5.85 19.47
N GLU A 359 -15.84 -5.46 20.68
CA GLU A 359 -14.48 -5.75 21.17
C GLU A 359 -13.40 -5.43 20.14
N PRO A 360 -13.24 -4.14 19.70
CA PRO A 360 -12.38 -3.78 18.58
C PRO A 360 -10.90 -4.12 18.78
N ASP A 361 -10.47 -4.21 20.04
CA ASP A 361 -9.12 -4.54 20.46
C ASP A 361 -8.90 -6.04 20.71
N ARG A 362 -9.88 -6.88 20.39
CA ARG A 362 -9.77 -8.33 20.33
C ARG A 362 -9.52 -8.76 18.89
N PHE A 363 -8.47 -9.55 18.69
CA PHE A 363 -8.21 -10.23 17.43
C PHE A 363 -9.10 -11.48 17.34
N ASP A 364 -10.01 -11.52 16.37
CA ASP A 364 -10.98 -12.59 16.20
C ASP A 364 -11.05 -13.04 14.74
N ILE A 365 -10.44 -14.17 14.44
CA ILE A 365 -10.41 -14.75 13.09
C ILE A 365 -11.77 -15.19 12.55
N ARG A 366 -12.82 -15.18 13.41
CA ARG A 366 -14.21 -15.51 13.06
C ARG A 366 -15.08 -14.26 12.95
N ARG A 367 -14.50 -13.05 13.10
CA ARG A 367 -15.25 -11.80 13.06
C ARG A 367 -16.09 -11.68 11.79
N HIS A 368 -17.41 -11.63 11.99
CA HIS A 368 -18.37 -11.44 10.91
C HIS A 368 -19.64 -10.73 11.44
N PRO A 369 -20.13 -9.62 10.84
CA PRO A 369 -19.48 -8.91 9.73
C PRO A 369 -18.17 -8.21 10.15
N ASN A 370 -17.29 -7.96 9.17
CA ASN A 370 -16.02 -7.25 9.36
C ASN A 370 -15.91 -6.07 8.36
N PRO A 371 -16.67 -4.97 8.56
CA PRO A 371 -16.75 -3.86 7.61
C PRO A 371 -15.54 -2.92 7.74
N HIS A 372 -14.33 -3.46 7.73
CA HIS A 372 -13.12 -2.66 7.85
C HIS A 372 -12.87 -1.76 6.62
N LEU A 373 -12.19 -0.64 6.84
CA LEU A 373 -11.85 0.34 5.82
C LEU A 373 -10.41 0.23 5.31
N VAL A 374 -9.77 -0.94 5.42
CA VAL A 374 -8.39 -1.18 4.96
C VAL A 374 -8.24 -0.91 3.46
N PHE A 375 -9.27 -1.18 2.68
CA PHE A 375 -9.32 -0.94 1.25
C PHE A 375 -9.95 0.41 0.87
N GLY A 376 -10.14 1.31 1.84
CA GLY A 376 -10.84 2.56 1.63
C GLY A 376 -12.36 2.39 1.47
N TYR A 377 -13.00 3.42 0.91
CA TYR A 377 -14.44 3.47 0.67
C TYR A 377 -14.76 4.42 -0.50
N GLY A 378 -15.94 4.26 -1.12
CA GLY A 378 -16.41 5.15 -2.20
C GLY A 378 -15.64 5.00 -3.51
N PRO A 379 -15.52 6.08 -4.32
CA PRO A 379 -14.92 6.02 -5.66
C PRO A 379 -13.50 5.45 -5.67
N HIS A 380 -12.71 5.74 -4.64
CA HIS A 380 -11.32 5.28 -4.50
C HIS A 380 -11.18 3.93 -3.76
N PHE A 381 -12.23 3.13 -3.63
CA PHE A 381 -12.10 1.77 -3.09
C PHE A 381 -11.00 1.01 -3.83
N CYS A 382 -10.15 0.30 -3.11
CA CYS A 382 -8.94 -0.34 -3.65
C CYS A 382 -9.26 -1.26 -4.84
N LEU A 383 -8.60 -1.01 -5.97
CA LEU A 383 -8.75 -1.84 -7.17
C LEU A 383 -8.18 -3.25 -6.96
N GLY A 384 -7.07 -3.34 -6.22
CA GLY A 384 -6.36 -4.58 -5.92
C GLY A 384 -6.87 -5.37 -4.72
N ALA A 385 -8.03 -5.02 -4.12
CA ALA A 385 -8.51 -5.63 -2.88
C ALA A 385 -8.65 -7.16 -2.96
N HIS A 386 -9.06 -7.68 -4.13
CA HIS A 386 -9.18 -9.11 -4.37
C HIS A 386 -7.80 -9.78 -4.43
N LEU A 387 -6.86 -9.22 -5.20
CA LEU A 387 -5.49 -9.74 -5.33
C LEU A 387 -4.72 -9.64 -4.00
N ALA A 388 -5.00 -8.62 -3.20
CA ALA A 388 -4.41 -8.50 -1.86
C ALA A 388 -4.84 -9.66 -0.95
N ARG A 389 -6.14 -9.97 -0.92
CA ARG A 389 -6.64 -11.14 -0.17
C ARG A 389 -6.07 -12.45 -0.70
N ALA A 390 -5.95 -12.60 -2.02
CA ALA A 390 -5.38 -13.79 -2.64
C ALA A 390 -3.90 -14.00 -2.22
N GLN A 391 -3.12 -12.94 -2.11
CA GLN A 391 -1.73 -13.02 -1.67
C GLN A 391 -1.61 -13.38 -0.19
N VAL A 392 -2.42 -12.76 0.69
CA VAL A 392 -2.48 -13.13 2.11
C VAL A 392 -2.87 -14.59 2.26
N ASN A 393 -3.92 -15.03 1.54
CA ASN A 393 -4.37 -16.41 1.52
C ASN A 393 -3.24 -17.38 1.10
N ALA A 394 -2.60 -17.10 -0.04
CA ALA A 394 -1.57 -17.98 -0.58
C ALA A 394 -0.40 -18.13 0.38
N LEU A 395 0.14 -17.02 0.91
CA LEU A 395 1.30 -17.08 1.81
C LEU A 395 0.96 -17.79 3.13
N PHE A 396 -0.15 -17.43 3.77
CA PHE A 396 -0.47 -18.04 5.07
C PHE A 396 -0.99 -19.46 4.96
N THR A 397 -1.56 -19.88 3.85
CA THR A 397 -1.84 -21.29 3.57
C THR A 397 -0.53 -22.11 3.54
N GLU A 398 0.49 -21.61 2.84
CA GLU A 398 1.79 -22.28 2.78
C GLU A 398 2.51 -22.26 4.13
N VAL A 399 2.61 -21.11 4.78
CA VAL A 399 3.31 -20.96 6.07
C VAL A 399 2.66 -21.83 7.14
N LEU A 400 1.35 -21.75 7.33
CA LEU A 400 0.64 -22.52 8.34
C LEU A 400 0.57 -24.02 8.00
N GLY A 401 0.52 -24.38 6.72
CA GLY A 401 0.55 -25.76 6.25
C GLY A 401 1.88 -26.46 6.50
N ARG A 402 2.99 -25.71 6.43
CA ARG A 402 4.36 -26.25 6.58
C ARG A 402 4.91 -26.17 8.01
N THR A 403 4.34 -25.31 8.85
CA THR A 403 4.86 -25.08 10.20
C THR A 403 3.90 -25.57 11.29
N SER A 404 4.44 -26.26 12.29
CA SER A 404 3.72 -26.62 13.51
C SER A 404 3.73 -25.48 14.53
N SER A 405 4.80 -24.67 14.55
CA SER A 405 4.93 -23.50 15.42
C SER A 405 5.67 -22.35 14.74
N LEU A 406 5.33 -21.14 15.18
CA LEU A 406 6.01 -19.89 14.87
C LEU A 406 6.27 -19.14 16.17
N GLY A 407 7.43 -18.48 16.28
CA GLY A 407 7.80 -17.67 17.45
C GLY A 407 8.64 -16.48 17.03
N TYR A 408 8.80 -15.49 17.92
CA TYR A 408 9.77 -14.41 17.71
C TYR A 408 11.19 -14.92 17.99
N ALA A 409 12.12 -14.65 17.07
CA ALA A 409 13.56 -14.79 17.31
C ALA A 409 14.13 -13.52 17.95
N ALA A 410 13.61 -12.35 17.57
CA ALA A 410 13.95 -11.05 18.16
C ALA A 410 12.77 -10.08 18.00
N ALA A 411 12.85 -8.93 18.67
CA ALA A 411 11.82 -7.88 18.54
C ALA A 411 11.74 -7.35 17.11
N PRO A 412 10.52 -7.10 16.58
CA PRO A 412 10.34 -6.48 15.26
C PRO A 412 10.82 -5.03 15.27
N SER A 413 11.25 -4.53 14.10
CA SER A 413 11.54 -3.11 13.90
C SER A 413 10.56 -2.51 12.91
N TYR A 414 10.08 -1.29 13.23
CA TYR A 414 9.01 -0.64 12.49
C TYR A 414 9.53 0.52 11.62
N LEU A 415 8.79 0.78 10.55
CA LEU A 415 9.01 1.91 9.67
C LEU A 415 8.67 3.23 10.39
N ARG A 416 9.50 4.25 10.25
CA ARG A 416 9.21 5.61 10.70
C ARG A 416 8.30 6.29 9.69
N SER A 417 6.98 6.14 9.85
CA SER A 417 5.99 6.70 8.93
C SER A 417 4.68 7.02 9.62
N ASN A 418 4.08 8.16 9.31
CA ASN A 418 2.71 8.52 9.69
C ASN A 418 1.67 8.15 8.61
N PHE A 419 2.13 7.51 7.54
CA PHE A 419 1.31 7.10 6.40
C PHE A 419 1.13 5.58 6.35
N GLN A 420 2.23 4.82 6.42
CA GLN A 420 2.19 3.36 6.39
C GLN A 420 2.64 2.74 7.72
N ARG A 421 1.92 1.74 8.18
CA ARG A 421 2.32 0.86 9.28
C ARG A 421 3.24 -0.23 8.72
N GLY A 422 4.52 0.08 8.61
CA GLY A 422 5.51 -0.79 8.00
C GLY A 422 6.33 -1.57 9.02
N VAL A 423 6.82 -2.74 8.58
CA VAL A 423 7.74 -3.60 9.34
C VAL A 423 9.04 -3.72 8.55
N LYS A 424 10.13 -3.19 9.09
CA LYS A 424 11.47 -3.27 8.46
C LYS A 424 12.11 -4.64 8.64
N ARG A 425 11.95 -5.23 9.83
CA ARG A 425 12.47 -6.56 10.19
C ARG A 425 11.49 -7.29 11.09
N LEU A 426 11.31 -8.57 10.85
CA LEU A 426 10.52 -9.47 11.68
C LEU A 426 11.25 -10.82 11.82
N PRO A 427 12.28 -10.90 12.69
CA PRO A 427 12.98 -12.15 12.94
C PRO A 427 12.06 -13.17 13.64
N ILE A 428 11.86 -14.32 13.02
CA ILE A 428 11.03 -15.39 13.55
C ILE A 428 11.78 -16.72 13.60
N THR A 429 11.38 -17.57 14.54
CA THR A 429 11.70 -18.99 14.54
C THR A 429 10.51 -19.80 14.04
N TRP A 430 10.77 -20.93 13.42
CA TRP A 430 9.75 -21.87 12.98
C TRP A 430 10.17 -23.34 13.20
N THR A 431 9.15 -24.19 13.36
CA THR A 431 9.32 -25.64 13.40
C THR A 431 8.43 -26.25 12.33
N ALA A 432 8.92 -27.22 11.56
CA ALA A 432 8.15 -27.90 10.54
C ALA A 432 6.99 -28.72 11.15
N ARG A 433 6.00 -28.97 10.32
CA ARG A 433 4.83 -29.79 10.66
C ARG A 433 5.12 -31.28 10.46
#